data_7479a6d8d36f7ae4ed09b9a8b13eea72
#
_entry.id   7479a6d8d36f7ae4ed09b9a8b13eea72
#
_cell.length_a   1.000
_cell.length_b   1.000
_cell.length_c   1.000
_cell.angle_alpha   90.00
_cell.angle_beta   90.00
_cell.angle_gamma   90.00
#
_symmetry.space_group_name_H-M   'P 1'
#
loop_
_entity.id
_entity.type
_entity.pdbx_description
1 polymer ?
#
loop_
_entity_poly.entity_id
_entity_poly.type
_entity_poly.pdbx_seq_one_letter_code
_entity_poly.pdbx_strand_id
1 'polypeptide(L)'
;AFRAIEDELIASMIRNLDRHRAEEDELGFNWTQWQVEQLKALEKYKADNKTRFAGRFSDINSSIDAMIFTARQTGGTEQEQKILRALKKGLKASKVSQGTEGKLNALIKATKSDFNRAEKAMLRMSEDKYRQIIFNAQVYANTGAGTYEKAVDMATKDFLKAGINCIEYANGARHTMKDYAKMAIQTANKRAYLTGEGEMRQSWGISTVIMNKRANACPKCLPFVGKVLIDDVWSGGDASDGNYPLMSSAIAAGLYHP
;
A
#
# COMPACT_ATOMS: atom_id res chain seq x y z
N ALA A 1 8.18 -7.70 4.98
CA ALA A 1 7.64 -8.68 4.03
C ALA A 1 7.85 -8.24 2.58
N PHE A 2 7.27 -7.11 2.10
CA PHE A 2 7.39 -6.68 0.68
C PHE A 2 8.83 -6.50 0.20
N ARG A 3 9.71 -5.91 1.03
CA ARG A 3 11.14 -5.80 0.69
C ARG A 3 11.79 -7.17 0.43
N ALA A 4 11.48 -8.16 1.26
CA ALA A 4 12.01 -9.51 1.09
C ALA A 4 11.50 -10.20 -0.19
N ILE A 5 10.26 -9.90 -0.61
CA ILE A 5 9.72 -10.36 -1.90
C ILE A 5 10.44 -9.67 -3.05
N GLU A 6 10.65 -8.36 -2.97
CA GLU A 6 11.39 -7.58 -3.97
C GLU A 6 12.83 -8.08 -4.14
N ASP A 7 13.56 -8.25 -3.03
CA ASP A 7 14.93 -8.77 -3.02
C ASP A 7 15.00 -10.19 -3.64
N GLU A 8 14.01 -11.04 -3.37
CA GLU A 8 13.96 -12.39 -3.92
C GLU A 8 13.56 -12.44 -5.40
N LEU A 9 12.68 -11.54 -5.87
CA LEU A 9 12.38 -11.37 -7.30
C LEU A 9 13.65 -11.02 -8.07
N ILE A 10 14.43 -10.06 -7.58
CA ILE A 10 15.71 -9.65 -8.15
C ILE A 10 16.69 -10.83 -8.18
N ALA A 11 16.88 -11.51 -7.05
CA ALA A 11 17.78 -12.65 -6.97
C ALA A 11 17.36 -13.81 -7.88
N SER A 12 16.06 -14.07 -8.01
CA SER A 12 15.53 -15.09 -8.91
C SER A 12 15.80 -14.77 -10.38
N MET A 13 15.69 -13.50 -10.76
CA MET A 13 15.98 -13.04 -12.11
C MET A 13 17.46 -13.21 -12.46
N ILE A 14 18.37 -12.83 -11.54
CA ILE A 14 19.81 -13.00 -11.72
C ILE A 14 20.14 -14.48 -11.89
N ARG A 15 19.63 -15.37 -11.03
CA ARG A 15 19.87 -16.81 -11.15
C ARG A 15 19.39 -17.38 -12.47
N ASN A 16 18.29 -16.91 -13.03
CA ASN A 16 17.80 -17.36 -14.35
C ASN A 16 18.73 -16.92 -15.47
N LEU A 17 19.20 -15.68 -15.44
CA LEU A 17 20.17 -15.17 -16.45
C LEU A 17 21.48 -15.95 -16.39
N ASP A 18 22.02 -16.20 -15.19
CA ASP A 18 23.28 -16.97 -15.03
C ASP A 18 23.16 -18.42 -15.50
N ARG A 19 22.00 -19.06 -15.31
CA ARG A 19 21.77 -20.43 -15.79
C ARG A 19 21.83 -20.52 -17.31
N HIS A 20 21.22 -19.58 -18.02
CA HIS A 20 21.25 -19.53 -19.49
C HIS A 20 22.64 -19.27 -20.04
N ARG A 21 23.43 -18.52 -19.31
CA ARG A 21 24.84 -18.29 -19.65
C ARG A 21 25.66 -19.60 -19.68
N ALA A 22 25.47 -20.45 -18.66
CA ALA A 22 26.17 -21.75 -18.60
C ALA A 22 25.76 -22.71 -19.74
N GLU A 23 24.47 -22.69 -20.15
CA GLU A 23 23.96 -23.51 -21.25
C GLU A 23 24.49 -23.03 -22.61
N GLU A 24 24.72 -21.73 -22.80
CA GLU A 24 25.29 -21.17 -24.05
C GLU A 24 26.78 -21.55 -24.26
N ASP A 25 27.55 -21.63 -23.21
CA ASP A 25 28.98 -21.99 -23.29
C ASP A 25 29.19 -23.44 -23.73
N GLU A 26 28.20 -24.35 -23.48
CA GLU A 26 28.28 -25.75 -23.86
C GLU A 26 27.78 -26.07 -25.28
N LEU A 27 26.79 -25.33 -25.81
CA LEU A 27 26.05 -25.69 -27.03
C LEU A 27 26.43 -24.87 -28.27
N GLY A 28 27.24 -23.84 -28.15
CA GLY A 28 27.51 -22.88 -29.20
C GLY A 28 26.32 -21.94 -29.46
N PHE A 29 26.63 -20.74 -29.97
CA PHE A 29 25.65 -19.66 -30.02
C PHE A 29 24.78 -19.64 -31.27
N ASN A 30 23.45 -19.88 -31.12
CA ASN A 30 22.44 -19.69 -32.16
C ASN A 30 21.33 -18.71 -31.67
N TRP A 31 21.30 -17.50 -32.26
CA TRP A 31 20.41 -16.43 -31.87
C TRP A 31 18.91 -16.81 -31.87
N THR A 32 18.46 -17.55 -32.84
CA THR A 32 17.03 -17.91 -32.96
C THR A 32 16.63 -18.92 -31.88
N GLN A 33 17.49 -19.89 -31.62
CA GLN A 33 17.27 -20.89 -30.59
C GLN A 33 17.35 -20.23 -29.20
N TRP A 34 18.31 -19.39 -28.97
CA TRP A 34 18.45 -18.61 -27.75
C TRP A 34 17.21 -17.76 -27.44
N GLN A 35 16.63 -17.05 -28.42
CA GLN A 35 15.41 -16.27 -28.23
C GLN A 35 14.22 -17.12 -27.79
N VAL A 36 14.03 -18.29 -28.41
CA VAL A 36 12.96 -19.22 -28.05
C VAL A 36 13.12 -19.73 -26.62
N GLU A 37 14.35 -20.05 -26.21
CA GLU A 37 14.64 -20.52 -24.87
C GLU A 37 14.48 -19.44 -23.81
N GLN A 38 14.91 -18.21 -24.10
CA GLN A 38 14.69 -17.06 -23.20
C GLN A 38 13.18 -16.77 -23.01
N LEU A 39 12.36 -16.89 -24.03
CA LEU A 39 10.91 -16.75 -23.90
C LEU A 39 10.30 -17.88 -23.06
N LYS A 40 10.74 -19.12 -23.23
CA LYS A 40 10.31 -20.26 -22.40
C LYS A 40 10.74 -20.04 -20.93
N ALA A 41 11.97 -19.58 -20.71
CA ALA A 41 12.48 -19.27 -19.39
C ALA A 41 11.67 -18.14 -18.70
N LEU A 42 11.27 -17.12 -19.46
CA LEU A 42 10.41 -16.06 -18.96
C LEU A 42 9.04 -16.59 -18.52
N GLU A 43 8.41 -17.46 -19.31
CA GLU A 43 7.11 -18.05 -18.93
C GLU A 43 7.22 -18.93 -17.67
N LYS A 44 8.30 -19.70 -17.55
CA LYS A 44 8.60 -20.47 -16.32
C LYS A 44 8.85 -19.55 -15.13
N TYR A 45 9.64 -18.50 -15.30
CA TYR A 45 9.90 -17.48 -14.27
C TYR A 45 8.61 -16.86 -13.73
N LYS A 46 7.66 -16.51 -14.62
CA LYS A 46 6.35 -15.99 -14.24
C LYS A 46 5.55 -16.98 -13.41
N ALA A 47 5.45 -18.23 -13.87
CA ALA A 47 4.70 -19.28 -13.19
C ALA A 47 5.27 -19.57 -11.82
N ASP A 48 6.59 -19.71 -11.72
CA ASP A 48 7.32 -19.97 -10.46
C ASP A 48 7.12 -18.82 -9.46
N ASN A 49 7.24 -17.57 -9.88
CA ASN A 49 7.05 -16.42 -9.02
C ASN A 49 5.60 -16.28 -8.55
N LYS A 50 4.63 -16.48 -9.43
CA LYS A 50 3.20 -16.46 -9.07
C LYS A 50 2.90 -17.47 -7.96
N THR A 51 3.40 -18.69 -8.08
CA THR A 51 3.21 -19.76 -7.10
C THR A 51 3.96 -19.45 -5.80
N ARG A 52 5.23 -19.07 -5.92
CA ARG A 52 6.12 -18.82 -4.77
C ARG A 52 5.63 -17.70 -3.85
N PHE A 53 5.09 -16.62 -4.42
CA PHE A 53 4.69 -15.45 -3.64
C PHE A 53 3.22 -15.44 -3.24
N ALA A 54 2.38 -16.34 -3.79
CA ALA A 54 0.96 -16.41 -3.45
C ALA A 54 0.71 -16.59 -1.93
N GLY A 55 1.44 -17.49 -1.28
CA GLY A 55 1.37 -17.71 0.17
C GLY A 55 1.79 -16.48 0.97
N ARG A 56 2.91 -15.85 0.58
CA ARG A 56 3.42 -14.64 1.25
C ARG A 56 2.48 -13.44 1.14
N PHE A 57 1.81 -13.28 0.00
CA PHE A 57 0.78 -12.25 -0.16
C PHE A 57 -0.45 -12.54 0.70
N SER A 58 -0.84 -13.80 0.84
CA SER A 58 -1.91 -14.21 1.75
C SER A 58 -1.58 -13.87 3.21
N ASP A 59 -0.35 -14.14 3.66
CA ASP A 59 0.10 -13.83 5.02
C ASP A 59 0.12 -12.30 5.28
N ILE A 60 0.53 -11.53 4.28
CA ILE A 60 0.51 -10.06 4.35
C ILE A 60 -0.93 -9.57 4.50
N ASN A 61 -1.86 -10.07 3.69
CA ASN A 61 -3.27 -9.69 3.74
C ASN A 61 -3.91 -10.03 5.09
N SER A 62 -3.59 -11.19 5.66
CA SER A 62 -4.03 -11.58 7.01
C SER A 62 -3.45 -10.66 8.10
N SER A 63 -2.20 -10.27 7.97
CA SER A 63 -1.55 -9.32 8.88
C SER A 63 -2.18 -7.93 8.81
N ILE A 64 -2.60 -7.49 7.63
CA ILE A 64 -3.30 -6.21 7.42
C ILE A 64 -4.65 -6.22 8.13
N ASP A 65 -5.42 -7.31 8.01
CA ASP A 65 -6.71 -7.46 8.70
C ASP A 65 -6.54 -7.31 10.22
N ALA A 66 -5.59 -8.03 10.79
CA ALA A 66 -5.30 -7.97 12.22
C ALA A 66 -4.91 -6.56 12.68
N MET A 67 -4.07 -5.86 11.90
CA MET A 67 -3.67 -4.48 12.21
C MET A 67 -4.84 -3.51 12.15
N ILE A 68 -5.69 -3.59 11.14
CA ILE A 68 -6.89 -2.73 10.98
C ILE A 68 -7.85 -2.97 12.13
N PHE A 69 -8.11 -4.23 12.48
CA PHE A 69 -8.98 -4.59 13.60
C PHE A 69 -8.44 -4.05 14.94
N THR A 70 -7.16 -4.26 15.21
CA THR A 70 -6.50 -3.76 16.43
C THR A 70 -6.54 -2.24 16.51
N ALA A 71 -6.27 -1.54 15.41
CA ALA A 71 -6.30 -0.07 15.37
C ALA A 71 -7.70 0.47 15.70
N ARG A 72 -8.77 -0.14 15.15
CA ARG A 72 -10.17 0.20 15.49
C ARG A 72 -10.44 0.00 16.98
N GLN A 73 -10.06 -1.17 17.51
CA GLN A 73 -10.29 -1.51 18.90
C GLN A 73 -9.57 -0.54 19.85
N THR A 74 -8.32 -0.20 19.54
CA THR A 74 -7.54 0.78 20.30
C THR A 74 -8.20 2.15 20.27
N GLY A 75 -8.64 2.64 19.10
CA GLY A 75 -9.33 3.93 18.98
C GLY A 75 -10.60 3.99 19.80
N GLY A 76 -11.41 2.92 19.79
CA GLY A 76 -12.63 2.81 20.59
C GLY A 76 -12.34 2.84 22.09
N THR A 77 -11.37 2.05 22.56
CA THR A 77 -10.99 1.98 23.99
C THR A 77 -10.44 3.32 24.51
N GLU A 78 -9.56 3.95 23.77
CA GLU A 78 -9.01 5.27 24.15
C GLU A 78 -10.10 6.35 24.18
N GLN A 79 -11.01 6.31 23.21
CA GLN A 79 -12.13 7.25 23.18
C GLN A 79 -13.09 7.04 24.36
N GLU A 80 -13.42 5.79 24.71
CA GLU A 80 -14.23 5.49 25.88
C GLU A 80 -13.60 6.07 27.18
N GLN A 81 -12.29 5.90 27.34
CA GLN A 81 -11.57 6.49 28.48
C GLN A 81 -11.67 8.02 28.51
N LYS A 82 -11.57 8.69 27.34
CA LYS A 82 -11.72 10.15 27.25
C LYS A 82 -13.15 10.57 27.65
N ILE A 83 -14.17 9.86 27.21
CA ILE A 83 -15.59 10.11 27.55
C ILE A 83 -15.81 9.92 29.06
N LEU A 84 -15.34 8.81 29.64
CA LEU A 84 -15.47 8.53 31.07
C LEU A 84 -14.79 9.59 31.94
N ARG A 85 -13.64 10.10 31.50
CA ARG A 85 -12.96 11.23 32.20
C ARG A 85 -13.78 12.52 32.08
N ALA A 86 -14.41 12.78 30.95
CA ALA A 86 -15.25 13.96 30.76
C ALA A 86 -16.55 13.87 31.56
N LEU A 87 -17.18 12.67 31.66
CA LEU A 87 -18.34 12.43 32.53
C LEU A 87 -18.03 12.73 33.98
N LYS A 88 -16.86 12.34 34.49
CA LYS A 88 -16.39 12.70 35.86
C LYS A 88 -16.24 14.21 36.06
N LYS A 89 -16.09 14.97 34.96
CA LYS A 89 -15.98 16.45 34.97
C LYS A 89 -17.31 17.15 34.67
N GLY A 90 -18.43 16.42 34.63
CA GLY A 90 -19.76 16.99 34.44
C GLY A 90 -20.36 16.93 33.05
N LEU A 91 -19.73 16.24 32.08
CA LEU A 91 -20.36 15.94 30.79
C LEU A 91 -21.59 15.08 31.01
N LYS A 92 -22.70 15.45 30.38
CA LYS A 92 -23.94 14.64 30.39
C LYS A 92 -24.03 13.86 29.06
N ALA A 93 -23.80 12.56 29.10
CA ALA A 93 -24.00 11.66 27.98
C ALA A 93 -24.45 10.28 28.51
N SER A 94 -25.27 9.58 27.77
CA SER A 94 -25.73 8.22 28.09
C SER A 94 -25.39 7.27 26.93
N LYS A 95 -25.03 6.03 27.26
CA LYS A 95 -24.69 5.02 26.25
C LYS A 95 -25.93 4.59 25.49
N VAL A 96 -25.88 4.70 24.15
CA VAL A 96 -26.92 4.24 23.22
C VAL A 96 -26.35 3.05 22.44
N SER A 97 -27.04 1.91 22.43
CA SER A 97 -26.57 0.72 21.71
C SER A 97 -26.86 0.84 20.22
N GLN A 98 -25.83 1.03 19.40
CA GLN A 98 -25.91 0.83 17.95
C GLN A 98 -24.62 0.21 17.43
N GLY A 99 -24.74 -0.86 16.63
CA GLY A 99 -23.61 -1.55 16.01
C GLY A 99 -23.31 -1.01 14.63
N THR A 100 -22.04 -0.84 14.32
CA THR A 100 -21.53 -0.34 13.01
C THR A 100 -20.42 -1.22 12.46
N GLU A 101 -20.71 -2.51 12.20
CA GLU A 101 -19.68 -3.42 11.60
C GLU A 101 -19.42 -3.15 10.11
N GLY A 102 -20.38 -2.53 9.40
CA GLY A 102 -20.29 -2.34 7.95
C GLY A 102 -19.12 -1.45 7.48
N LYS A 103 -18.79 -0.40 8.22
CA LYS A 103 -17.71 0.53 7.86
C LYS A 103 -16.33 -0.12 7.93
N LEU A 104 -16.09 -0.97 8.92
CA LEU A 104 -14.80 -1.67 9.07
C LEU A 104 -14.60 -2.68 7.94
N ASN A 105 -15.63 -3.46 7.61
CA ASN A 105 -15.56 -4.44 6.52
C ASN A 105 -15.32 -3.77 5.17
N ALA A 106 -15.92 -2.60 4.91
CA ALA A 106 -15.67 -1.81 3.73
C ALA A 106 -14.20 -1.31 3.66
N LEU A 107 -13.63 -0.84 4.78
CA LEU A 107 -12.23 -0.42 4.87
C LEU A 107 -11.27 -1.58 4.62
N ILE A 108 -11.51 -2.74 5.24
CA ILE A 108 -10.70 -3.95 5.03
C ILE A 108 -10.74 -4.37 3.56
N LYS A 109 -11.93 -4.45 2.96
CA LYS A 109 -12.12 -4.83 1.55
C LYS A 109 -11.40 -3.86 0.60
N ALA A 110 -11.52 -2.56 0.82
CA ALA A 110 -10.84 -1.54 0.00
C ALA A 110 -9.32 -1.66 0.13
N THR A 111 -8.78 -1.79 1.35
CA THR A 111 -7.35 -1.94 1.59
C THR A 111 -6.78 -3.20 0.92
N LYS A 112 -7.46 -4.35 1.06
CA LYS A 112 -7.06 -5.60 0.37
C LYS A 112 -7.08 -5.47 -1.15
N SER A 113 -8.09 -4.80 -1.71
CA SER A 113 -8.16 -4.55 -3.15
C SER A 113 -6.98 -3.72 -3.64
N ASP A 114 -6.59 -2.69 -2.90
CA ASP A 114 -5.45 -1.84 -3.23
C ASP A 114 -4.13 -2.63 -3.17
N PHE A 115 -3.93 -3.45 -2.15
CA PHE A 115 -2.75 -4.31 -2.04
C PHE A 115 -2.70 -5.36 -3.14
N ASN A 116 -3.80 -6.02 -3.48
CA ASN A 116 -3.86 -6.95 -4.61
C ASN A 116 -3.47 -6.31 -5.95
N ARG A 117 -3.87 -5.07 -6.19
CA ARG A 117 -3.45 -4.31 -7.38
C ARG A 117 -1.95 -4.03 -7.37
N ALA A 118 -1.41 -3.62 -6.23
CA ALA A 118 0.00 -3.34 -6.06
C ALA A 118 0.87 -4.60 -6.20
N GLU A 119 0.44 -5.74 -5.65
CA GLU A 119 1.10 -7.05 -5.80
C GLU A 119 1.19 -7.47 -7.27
N LYS A 120 0.07 -7.36 -8.01
CA LYS A 120 0.04 -7.65 -9.46
C LYS A 120 0.94 -6.69 -10.25
N ALA A 121 0.98 -5.42 -9.87
CA ALA A 121 1.86 -4.43 -10.50
C ALA A 121 3.34 -4.75 -10.25
N MET A 122 3.70 -5.20 -9.04
CA MET A 122 5.06 -5.62 -8.70
C MET A 122 5.51 -6.83 -9.53
N LEU A 123 4.67 -7.87 -9.63
CA LEU A 123 4.99 -9.05 -10.44
C LEU A 123 5.15 -8.69 -11.91
N ARG A 124 4.22 -7.91 -12.47
CA ARG A 124 4.29 -7.45 -13.86
C ARG A 124 5.55 -6.61 -14.12
N MET A 125 5.91 -5.70 -13.24
CA MET A 125 7.13 -4.89 -13.37
C MET A 125 8.38 -5.75 -13.36
N SER A 126 8.43 -6.80 -12.54
CA SER A 126 9.52 -7.77 -12.52
C SER A 126 9.65 -8.49 -13.88
N GLU A 127 8.52 -8.90 -14.48
CA GLU A 127 8.49 -9.52 -15.82
C GLU A 127 8.96 -8.56 -16.92
N ASP A 128 8.49 -7.32 -16.90
CA ASP A 128 8.86 -6.29 -17.87
C ASP A 128 10.36 -5.94 -17.76
N LYS A 129 10.90 -5.88 -16.56
CA LYS A 129 12.34 -5.67 -16.35
C LYS A 129 13.17 -6.85 -16.85
N TYR A 130 12.72 -8.08 -16.63
CA TYR A 130 13.38 -9.26 -17.16
C TYR A 130 13.43 -9.23 -18.69
N ARG A 131 12.31 -8.91 -19.36
CA ARG A 131 12.27 -8.74 -20.84
C ARG A 131 13.19 -7.62 -21.32
N GLN A 132 13.22 -6.51 -20.63
CA GLN A 132 14.08 -5.37 -20.97
C GLN A 132 15.56 -5.75 -20.91
N ILE A 133 15.98 -6.54 -19.91
CA ILE A 133 17.36 -7.02 -19.77
C ILE A 133 17.73 -7.89 -20.96
N ILE A 134 16.86 -8.88 -21.33
CA ILE A 134 17.09 -9.74 -22.48
C ILE A 134 17.21 -8.92 -23.76
N PHE A 135 16.28 -7.98 -23.98
CA PHE A 135 16.31 -7.11 -25.18
C PHE A 135 17.58 -6.26 -25.25
N ASN A 136 17.97 -5.61 -24.16
CA ASN A 136 19.15 -4.77 -24.11
C ASN A 136 20.43 -5.58 -24.34
N ALA A 137 20.54 -6.76 -23.75
CA ALA A 137 21.65 -7.67 -23.97
C ALA A 137 21.76 -8.07 -25.44
N GLN A 138 20.64 -8.39 -26.09
CA GLN A 138 20.58 -8.73 -27.51
C GLN A 138 20.99 -7.57 -28.42
N VAL A 139 20.46 -6.37 -28.16
CA VAL A 139 20.85 -5.15 -28.93
C VAL A 139 22.34 -4.87 -28.79
N TYR A 140 22.86 -4.95 -27.57
CA TYR A 140 24.27 -4.69 -27.31
C TYR A 140 25.18 -5.68 -28.03
N ALA A 141 24.88 -6.96 -27.98
CA ALA A 141 25.63 -8.00 -28.68
C ALA A 141 25.55 -7.86 -30.21
N ASN A 142 24.36 -7.55 -30.76
CA ASN A 142 24.15 -7.37 -32.21
C ASN A 142 24.86 -6.13 -32.78
N THR A 143 25.06 -5.10 -31.98
CA THR A 143 25.81 -3.88 -32.40
C THR A 143 27.32 -4.07 -32.39
N GLY A 144 27.83 -5.21 -31.91
CA GLY A 144 29.26 -5.46 -31.76
C GLY A 144 29.94 -4.63 -30.69
N ALA A 145 29.17 -3.94 -29.85
CA ALA A 145 29.70 -3.05 -28.81
C ALA A 145 30.34 -3.81 -27.62
N GLY A 146 30.07 -5.12 -27.51
CA GLY A 146 30.67 -5.98 -26.49
C GLY A 146 30.05 -7.37 -26.47
N THR A 147 30.46 -8.16 -25.48
CA THR A 147 29.92 -9.51 -25.28
C THR A 147 28.54 -9.47 -24.62
N TYR A 148 27.75 -10.48 -24.83
CA TYR A 148 26.45 -10.70 -24.15
C TYR A 148 26.61 -10.62 -22.62
N GLU A 149 27.63 -11.27 -22.06
CA GLU A 149 27.95 -11.26 -20.64
C GLU A 149 28.05 -9.85 -20.06
N LYS A 150 28.78 -8.97 -20.75
CA LYS A 150 28.95 -7.59 -20.34
C LYS A 150 27.64 -6.80 -20.38
N ALA A 151 26.76 -7.08 -21.36
CA ALA A 151 25.45 -6.47 -21.47
C ALA A 151 24.52 -6.90 -20.31
N VAL A 152 24.50 -8.21 -19.98
CA VAL A 152 23.72 -8.75 -18.85
C VAL A 152 24.24 -8.19 -17.52
N ASP A 153 25.55 -8.12 -17.30
CA ASP A 153 26.15 -7.58 -16.09
C ASP A 153 25.78 -6.09 -15.89
N MET A 154 25.84 -5.29 -16.94
CA MET A 154 25.43 -3.88 -16.90
C MET A 154 23.95 -3.74 -16.59
N ALA A 155 23.08 -4.46 -17.29
CA ALA A 155 21.63 -4.40 -17.09
C ALA A 155 21.21 -4.90 -15.69
N THR A 156 21.90 -5.92 -15.16
CA THR A 156 21.68 -6.44 -13.81
C THR A 156 22.08 -5.40 -12.74
N LYS A 157 23.22 -4.72 -12.93
CA LYS A 157 23.64 -3.64 -12.03
C LYS A 157 22.67 -2.46 -12.02
N ASP A 158 22.19 -2.06 -13.19
CA ASP A 158 21.19 -0.99 -13.31
C ASP A 158 19.87 -1.37 -12.66
N PHE A 159 19.43 -2.61 -12.80
CA PHE A 159 18.23 -3.11 -12.16
C PHE A 159 18.35 -3.16 -10.62
N LEU A 160 19.46 -3.67 -10.10
CA LEU A 160 19.75 -3.69 -8.66
C LEU A 160 19.80 -2.29 -8.06
N LYS A 161 20.34 -1.32 -8.81
CA LYS A 161 20.39 0.08 -8.39
C LYS A 161 19.02 0.77 -8.40
N ALA A 162 18.21 0.50 -9.42
CA ALA A 162 16.90 1.14 -9.58
C ALA A 162 15.81 0.53 -8.70
N GLY A 163 15.91 -0.77 -8.33
CA GLY A 163 14.85 -1.52 -7.64
C GLY A 163 13.61 -1.74 -8.52
N ILE A 164 12.54 -2.26 -7.90
CA ILE A 164 11.23 -2.46 -8.55
C ILE A 164 10.30 -1.29 -8.20
N ASN A 165 10.31 -0.22 -8.99
CA ASN A 165 9.43 0.95 -8.83
C ASN A 165 8.11 0.72 -9.58
N CYS A 166 7.23 -0.10 -9.00
CA CYS A 166 6.04 -0.62 -9.67
C CYS A 166 4.76 0.21 -9.47
N ILE A 167 4.76 1.16 -8.56
CA ILE A 167 3.59 1.99 -8.25
C ILE A 167 3.79 3.37 -8.84
N GLU A 168 2.94 3.74 -9.79
CA GLU A 168 2.91 5.06 -10.40
C GLU A 168 1.71 5.84 -9.87
N TYR A 169 1.96 7.02 -9.34
CA TYR A 169 0.92 7.95 -8.86
C TYR A 169 0.41 8.84 -10.00
N ALA A 170 -0.73 9.49 -9.79
CA ALA A 170 -1.35 10.38 -10.77
C ALA A 170 -0.44 11.55 -11.20
N ASN A 171 0.54 11.92 -10.38
CA ASN A 171 1.55 12.94 -10.69
C ASN A 171 2.77 12.37 -11.44
N GLY A 172 2.76 11.09 -11.85
CA GLY A 172 3.86 10.42 -12.53
C GLY A 172 5.00 9.94 -11.62
N ALA A 173 4.95 10.21 -10.32
CA ALA A 173 5.97 9.73 -9.38
C ALA A 173 5.87 8.20 -9.21
N ARG A 174 7.02 7.52 -9.23
CA ARG A 174 7.11 6.08 -9.06
C ARG A 174 7.67 5.72 -7.69
N HIS A 175 7.06 4.75 -7.04
CA HIS A 175 7.42 4.30 -5.71
C HIS A 175 7.66 2.79 -5.68
N THR A 176 8.53 2.36 -4.76
CA THR A 176 8.71 0.94 -4.48
C THR A 176 7.46 0.37 -3.80
N MET A 177 7.26 -0.93 -3.91
CA MET A 177 6.17 -1.60 -3.18
C MET A 177 6.30 -1.43 -1.66
N LYS A 178 7.53 -1.36 -1.15
CA LYS A 178 7.80 -1.10 0.28
C LYS A 178 7.27 0.26 0.73
N ASP A 179 7.55 1.33 -0.03
CA ASP A 179 7.15 2.69 0.34
C ASP A 179 5.63 2.86 0.22
N TYR A 180 5.05 2.30 -0.85
CA TYR A 180 3.61 2.24 -1.03
C TYR A 180 2.92 1.50 0.13
N ALA A 181 3.42 0.31 0.48
CA ALA A 181 2.86 -0.49 1.56
C ALA A 181 2.92 0.25 2.92
N LYS A 182 4.04 0.92 3.21
CA LYS A 182 4.17 1.73 4.42
C LYS A 182 3.09 2.82 4.48
N MET A 183 2.94 3.57 3.43
CA MET A 183 1.94 4.65 3.32
C MET A 183 0.51 4.10 3.42
N ALA A 184 0.18 3.06 2.66
CA ALA A 184 -1.16 2.46 2.63
C ALA A 184 -1.56 1.87 3.99
N ILE A 185 -0.65 1.16 4.68
CA ILE A 185 -0.88 0.61 6.03
C ILE A 185 -1.07 1.73 7.04
N GLN A 186 -0.24 2.77 7.02
CA GLN A 186 -0.40 3.91 7.94
C GLN A 186 -1.74 4.60 7.75
N THR A 187 -2.17 4.80 6.50
CA THR A 187 -3.46 5.40 6.16
C THR A 187 -4.63 4.52 6.61
N ALA A 188 -4.57 3.22 6.33
CA ALA A 188 -5.60 2.27 6.74
C ALA A 188 -5.73 2.18 8.27
N ASN A 189 -4.62 2.09 8.99
CA ASN A 189 -4.61 2.07 10.45
C ASN A 189 -5.19 3.37 11.04
N LYS A 190 -4.82 4.52 10.47
CA LYS A 190 -5.37 5.81 10.94
C LYS A 190 -6.88 5.89 10.72
N ARG A 191 -7.38 5.44 9.57
CA ARG A 191 -8.82 5.38 9.28
C ARG A 191 -9.54 4.41 10.21
N ALA A 192 -8.98 3.23 10.45
CA ALA A 192 -9.55 2.25 11.39
C ALA A 192 -9.63 2.80 12.83
N TYR A 193 -8.58 3.45 13.29
CA TYR A 193 -8.53 4.09 14.59
C TYR A 193 -9.62 5.18 14.73
N LEU A 194 -9.76 6.06 13.72
CA LEU A 194 -10.80 7.09 13.70
C LEU A 194 -12.21 6.50 13.66
N THR A 195 -12.38 5.37 12.95
CA THR A 195 -13.65 4.62 12.96
C THR A 195 -13.99 4.12 14.36
N GLY A 196 -13.02 3.52 15.08
CA GLY A 196 -13.21 3.08 16.46
C GLY A 196 -13.54 4.22 17.41
N GLU A 197 -12.83 5.35 17.29
CA GLU A 197 -13.16 6.57 18.07
C GLU A 197 -14.58 7.07 17.77
N GLY A 198 -14.97 7.11 16.48
CA GLY A 198 -16.28 7.58 16.04
C GLY A 198 -17.42 6.68 16.51
N GLU A 199 -17.28 5.36 16.37
CA GLU A 199 -18.24 4.37 16.86
C GLU A 199 -18.45 4.48 18.37
N MET A 200 -17.37 4.69 19.11
CA MET A 200 -17.47 4.92 20.55
C MET A 200 -18.21 6.22 20.87
N ARG A 201 -17.93 7.33 20.19
CA ARG A 201 -18.70 8.58 20.34
C ARG A 201 -20.16 8.38 20.01
N GLN A 202 -20.46 7.71 18.88
CA GLN A 202 -21.82 7.39 18.47
C GLN A 202 -22.57 6.59 19.54
N SER A 203 -21.92 5.60 20.16
CA SER A 203 -22.51 4.79 21.24
C SER A 203 -22.84 5.60 22.51
N TRP A 204 -22.27 6.78 22.64
CA TRP A 204 -22.54 7.74 23.73
C TRP A 204 -23.36 8.95 23.26
N GLY A 205 -23.93 8.92 22.05
CA GLY A 205 -24.73 10.03 21.50
C GLY A 205 -23.92 11.30 21.26
N ILE A 206 -22.62 11.20 21.05
CA ILE A 206 -21.72 12.35 20.81
C ILE A 206 -21.44 12.43 19.32
N SER A 207 -22.00 13.45 18.67
CA SER A 207 -21.88 13.67 17.22
C SER A 207 -20.91 14.81 16.85
N THR A 208 -20.48 15.62 17.82
CA THR A 208 -19.60 16.77 17.57
C THR A 208 -18.16 16.55 18.04
N VAL A 209 -17.20 17.08 17.31
CA VAL A 209 -15.77 16.99 17.61
C VAL A 209 -15.09 18.33 17.42
N ILE A 210 -14.01 18.56 18.17
CA ILE A 210 -13.13 19.72 17.98
C ILE A 210 -11.85 19.27 17.29
N MET A 211 -11.45 19.97 16.23
CA MET A 211 -10.17 19.77 15.58
C MET A 211 -9.05 20.37 16.45
N ASN A 212 -8.27 19.51 17.09
CA ASN A 212 -7.17 19.95 17.95
C ASN A 212 -6.07 20.65 17.15
N LYS A 213 -5.49 21.69 17.73
CA LYS A 213 -4.32 22.37 17.18
C LYS A 213 -3.11 21.42 17.21
N ARG A 214 -2.51 21.17 16.04
CA ARG A 214 -1.16 20.62 15.93
C ARG A 214 -0.19 21.75 15.62
N ALA A 215 1.02 21.67 16.14
CA ALA A 215 2.06 22.70 15.96
C ALA A 215 2.32 23.05 14.49
N ASN A 216 2.20 22.05 13.58
CA ASN A 216 2.52 22.15 12.16
C ASN A 216 1.30 21.79 11.28
N ALA A 217 0.15 22.44 11.51
CA ALA A 217 -0.98 22.28 10.62
C ALA A 217 -0.64 22.88 9.24
N CYS A 218 -0.81 22.09 8.16
CA CYS A 218 -0.60 22.58 6.81
C CYS A 218 -1.67 23.64 6.43
N PRO A 219 -1.45 24.45 5.37
CA PRO A 219 -2.41 25.47 4.94
C PRO A 219 -3.82 24.95 4.71
N LYS A 220 -4.00 23.71 4.23
CA LYS A 220 -5.31 23.09 4.01
C LYS A 220 -6.04 22.71 5.30
N CYS A 221 -5.32 22.26 6.34
CA CYS A 221 -5.90 21.89 7.62
C CYS A 221 -6.08 23.09 8.56
N LEU A 222 -5.28 24.14 8.41
CA LEU A 222 -5.26 25.31 9.29
C LEU A 222 -6.64 25.98 9.47
N PRO A 223 -7.49 26.12 8.45
CA PRO A 223 -8.82 26.72 8.58
C PRO A 223 -9.75 25.99 9.55
N PHE A 224 -9.51 24.70 9.81
CA PHE A 224 -10.36 23.85 10.67
C PHE A 224 -9.83 23.68 12.08
N VAL A 225 -8.61 24.12 12.35
CA VAL A 225 -7.98 24.00 13.68
C VAL A 225 -8.77 24.81 14.72
N GLY A 226 -9.14 24.16 15.82
CA GLY A 226 -9.91 24.75 16.92
C GLY A 226 -11.40 24.90 16.62
N LYS A 227 -11.88 24.50 15.44
CA LYS A 227 -13.31 24.56 15.10
C LYS A 227 -14.03 23.29 15.55
N VAL A 228 -15.28 23.47 15.94
CA VAL A 228 -16.23 22.38 16.17
C VAL A 228 -16.80 21.95 14.81
N LEU A 229 -16.86 20.64 14.57
CA LEU A 229 -17.46 20.02 13.41
C LEU A 229 -18.49 18.97 13.85
N ILE A 230 -19.55 18.80 13.09
CA ILE A 230 -20.45 17.65 13.20
C ILE A 230 -19.77 16.46 12.50
N ASP A 231 -19.54 15.38 13.22
CA ASP A 231 -18.89 14.19 12.69
C ASP A 231 -19.90 13.23 12.03
N ASP A 232 -20.26 13.56 10.81
CA ASP A 232 -21.12 12.76 9.93
C ASP A 232 -20.40 11.58 9.27
N VAL A 233 -19.07 11.50 9.43
CA VAL A 233 -18.22 10.47 8.80
C VAL A 233 -18.03 9.27 9.70
N TRP A 234 -17.62 9.49 10.94
CA TRP A 234 -17.31 8.41 11.89
C TRP A 234 -18.29 8.25 13.02
N SER A 235 -18.88 9.34 13.53
CA SER A 235 -19.77 9.31 14.70
C SER A 235 -21.26 9.30 14.35
N GLY A 236 -21.61 9.29 13.06
CA GLY A 236 -23.01 9.24 12.61
C GLY A 236 -23.81 10.51 12.90
N GLY A 237 -23.17 11.66 13.05
CA GLY A 237 -23.82 12.95 13.16
C GLY A 237 -24.48 13.39 11.86
N ASP A 238 -25.44 14.31 11.96
CA ASP A 238 -26.08 14.94 10.81
C ASP A 238 -26.34 16.45 11.04
N ALA A 239 -26.81 17.14 10.03
CA ALA A 239 -27.01 18.60 10.06
C ALA A 239 -28.01 19.07 11.16
N SER A 240 -28.81 18.18 11.73
CA SER A 240 -29.72 18.50 12.83
C SER A 240 -29.05 18.54 14.21
N ASP A 241 -27.83 18.03 14.32
CA ASP A 241 -27.07 17.96 15.58
C ASP A 241 -26.51 19.33 16.05
N GLY A 242 -26.64 20.37 15.23
CA GLY A 242 -26.21 21.71 15.61
C GLY A 242 -25.87 22.61 14.40
N ASN A 243 -25.50 23.84 14.71
CA ASN A 243 -25.14 24.82 13.68
C ASN A 243 -23.61 24.86 13.44
N TYR A 244 -23.03 23.69 13.15
CA TYR A 244 -21.61 23.55 12.85
C TYR A 244 -21.41 22.92 11.47
N PRO A 245 -20.24 23.17 10.81
CA PRO A 245 -19.92 22.52 9.55
C PRO A 245 -19.84 20.99 9.69
N LEU A 246 -20.23 20.27 8.64
CA LEU A 246 -20.09 18.81 8.55
C LEU A 246 -18.60 18.43 8.35
N MET A 247 -18.16 17.35 8.99
CA MET A 247 -16.83 16.77 8.81
C MET A 247 -16.58 16.36 7.37
N SER A 248 -17.58 15.77 6.69
CA SER A 248 -17.49 15.39 5.27
C SER A 248 -17.17 16.60 4.39
N SER A 249 -17.81 17.76 4.62
CA SER A 249 -17.52 19.00 3.90
C SER A 249 -16.11 19.52 4.16
N ALA A 250 -15.63 19.42 5.40
CA ALA A 250 -14.27 19.82 5.76
C ALA A 250 -13.22 18.91 5.09
N ILE A 251 -13.50 17.59 5.01
CA ILE A 251 -12.63 16.63 4.30
C ILE A 251 -12.60 16.94 2.80
N ALA A 252 -13.74 17.22 2.18
CA ALA A 252 -13.81 17.63 0.78
C ALA A 252 -13.01 18.91 0.51
N ALA A 253 -12.96 19.84 1.46
CA ALA A 253 -12.16 21.06 1.41
C ALA A 253 -10.67 20.86 1.71
N GLY A 254 -10.24 19.62 2.00
CA GLY A 254 -8.83 19.24 2.17
C GLY A 254 -8.38 18.90 3.58
N LEU A 255 -9.28 18.81 4.55
CA LEU A 255 -8.95 18.26 5.87
C LEU A 255 -8.59 16.78 5.72
N TYR A 256 -7.55 16.30 6.44
CA TYR A 256 -7.03 14.93 6.35
C TYR A 256 -6.56 14.51 4.93
N HIS A 257 -6.11 15.45 4.12
CA HIS A 257 -5.47 15.11 2.84
C HIS A 257 -4.23 14.23 3.07
N PRO A 258 -3.90 13.31 2.13
CA PRO A 258 -2.73 12.45 2.20
C PRO A 258 -1.43 13.23 2.11
#